data_efbbc60280f63301076707f1fdc07b33
#
_entry.id   efbbc60280f63301076707f1fdc07b33
#
_cell.length_a   1.000
_cell.length_b   1.000
_cell.length_c   1.000
_cell.angle_alpha   90.00
_cell.angle_beta   90.00
_cell.angle_gamma   90.00
#
_symmetry.space_group_name_H-M   'P 1'
#
loop_
_entity.id
_entity.type
_entity.pdbx_description
1 polymer ?
#
loop_
_entity_poly.entity_id
_entity_poly.type
_entity_poly.pdbx_seq_one_letter_code
_entity_poly.pdbx_strand_id
1 'polypeptide(L)'
;MFSSRLPASLEPTPLAASVAARRARPGPILDLTLSNPTAAGLAYPETLAGAWSNDAGLLYAPEPRGLRTAREAVAGWYASVGEAVDPDALVLTASTSEGYAHLFKLLCNPGDEVLVPSPSYPLFEHLARLDGIVGRPYASRDAGQWVLDEHDLASQITPRTRAVVVVAPNNPTGHAPTPREWEAIGGACRRHGLALIVDEVFCAYPLVSGRDAIVTPPVDGVLTFRLNGLSKLVGLPQAKLGWIGVSGPADLAARALDALDLIADTYLSVSTPVQLALPRLLADGAVVRAQIQARLHANLARVVTRLAGTALDVRMPDGGWSIVVRVPCLGEPDDLALALLDRNVIVHPGYFYDLPHDGYVVLSLLTPERDMQVGLDELCSLPVIQEHA
;
A
#
# COMPACT_ATOMS: atom_id res chain seq x y z
N MET A 1 9.21 -15.48 28.04
CA MET A 1 8.15 -14.64 28.62
C MET A 1 7.27 -14.00 27.55
N PHE A 2 7.84 -13.53 26.44
CA PHE A 2 7.08 -12.90 25.36
C PHE A 2 6.53 -13.93 24.36
N SER A 3 5.48 -13.52 23.62
CA SER A 3 4.86 -14.36 22.59
C SER A 3 5.84 -14.68 21.46
N SER A 4 5.82 -15.92 20.96
CA SER A 4 6.57 -16.35 19.77
C SER A 4 6.09 -15.69 18.46
N ARG A 5 4.98 -14.94 18.51
CA ARG A 5 4.49 -14.12 17.40
C ARG A 5 5.34 -12.88 17.16
N LEU A 6 6.15 -12.46 18.13
CA LEU A 6 7.12 -11.39 17.95
C LEU A 6 8.35 -11.91 17.18
N PRO A 7 9.04 -11.04 16.41
CA PRO A 7 10.32 -11.38 15.80
C PRO A 7 11.35 -11.85 16.86
N ALA A 8 12.22 -12.76 16.50
CA ALA A 8 13.27 -13.25 17.38
C ALA A 8 14.29 -12.15 17.75
N SER A 9 14.51 -11.21 16.86
CA SER A 9 15.33 -10.02 17.09
C SER A 9 14.57 -8.76 16.66
N LEU A 10 14.74 -7.69 17.41
CA LEU A 10 14.28 -6.34 17.09
C LEU A 10 15.46 -5.41 16.75
N GLU A 11 16.65 -5.98 16.63
CA GLU A 11 17.85 -5.23 16.24
C GLU A 11 17.70 -4.70 14.81
N PRO A 12 18.10 -3.46 14.54
CA PRO A 12 18.07 -2.90 13.20
C PRO A 12 19.04 -3.66 12.28
N THR A 13 18.69 -3.76 11.00
CA THR A 13 19.62 -4.27 9.99
C THR A 13 20.87 -3.36 9.90
N PRO A 14 22.02 -3.88 9.40
CA PRO A 14 23.24 -3.06 9.22
C PRO A 14 22.97 -1.77 8.40
N LEU A 15 22.21 -1.88 7.31
CA LEU A 15 21.82 -0.73 6.51
C LEU A 15 20.96 0.27 7.30
N ALA A 16 19.95 -0.22 8.05
CA ALA A 16 19.11 0.64 8.88
C ALA A 16 19.93 1.37 9.96
N ALA A 17 20.90 0.69 10.57
CA ALA A 17 21.82 1.30 11.54
C ALA A 17 22.70 2.38 10.87
N SER A 18 23.22 2.12 9.66
CA SER A 18 24.02 3.08 8.88
C SER A 18 23.19 4.32 8.49
N VAL A 19 21.95 4.14 8.05
CA VAL A 19 21.01 5.23 7.74
C VAL A 19 20.71 6.06 9.00
N ALA A 20 20.46 5.42 10.14
CA ALA A 20 20.23 6.11 11.42
C ALA A 20 21.47 6.92 11.85
N ALA A 21 22.66 6.34 11.75
CA ALA A 21 23.92 7.02 12.05
C ALA A 21 24.14 8.22 11.12
N ARG A 22 23.82 8.10 9.82
CA ARG A 22 23.91 9.23 8.88
C ARG A 22 22.90 10.35 9.23
N ARG A 23 21.67 9.99 9.54
CA ARG A 23 20.63 10.98 9.96
C ARG A 23 20.99 11.73 11.23
N ALA A 24 21.78 11.13 12.12
CA ALA A 24 22.28 11.79 13.34
C ALA A 24 23.39 12.82 13.08
N ARG A 25 24.00 12.83 11.89
CA ARG A 25 25.05 13.80 11.54
C ARG A 25 24.43 15.05 10.89
N PRO A 26 25.01 16.25 11.08
CA PRO A 26 24.54 17.45 10.39
C PRO A 26 24.75 17.35 8.88
N GLY A 27 23.93 18.10 8.13
CA GLY A 27 24.01 18.22 6.69
C GLY A 27 22.78 17.65 5.97
N PRO A 28 22.57 18.02 4.71
CA PRO A 28 21.42 17.60 3.93
C PRO A 28 21.47 16.08 3.64
N ILE A 29 20.31 15.47 3.60
CA ILE A 29 20.10 14.10 3.16
C ILE A 29 18.99 14.11 2.10
N LEU A 30 19.23 13.45 0.99
CA LEU A 30 18.26 13.24 -0.08
C LEU A 30 17.57 11.90 0.16
N ASP A 31 16.34 11.93 0.67
CA ASP A 31 15.57 10.73 0.99
C ASP A 31 14.66 10.35 -0.18
N LEU A 32 15.14 9.47 -1.05
CA LEU A 32 14.38 8.94 -2.18
C LEU A 32 13.42 7.80 -1.76
N THR A 33 13.27 7.55 -0.45
CA THR A 33 12.35 6.55 0.10
C THR A 33 11.13 7.20 0.76
N LEU A 34 11.01 8.54 0.69
CA LEU A 34 9.99 9.32 1.39
C LEU A 34 8.59 8.87 1.03
N SER A 35 7.88 8.27 1.98
CA SER A 35 6.50 7.78 1.84
C SER A 35 5.50 8.51 2.75
N ASN A 36 5.98 9.50 3.51
CA ASN A 36 5.14 10.34 4.37
C ASN A 36 4.72 11.62 3.62
N PRO A 37 3.45 11.76 3.22
CA PRO A 37 2.97 12.92 2.46
C PRO A 37 3.08 14.23 3.26
N THR A 38 2.98 14.17 4.61
CA THR A 38 3.08 15.36 5.46
C THR A 38 4.50 15.92 5.55
N ALA A 39 5.51 15.14 5.17
CA ALA A 39 6.90 15.55 5.09
C ALA A 39 7.37 15.85 3.66
N ALA A 40 6.49 15.70 2.66
CA ALA A 40 6.83 15.83 1.23
C ALA A 40 6.75 17.27 0.70
N GLY A 41 6.55 18.27 1.57
CA GLY A 41 6.43 19.67 1.18
C GLY A 41 5.14 19.99 0.40
N LEU A 42 4.06 19.23 0.65
CA LEU A 42 2.74 19.49 0.08
C LEU A 42 2.01 20.57 0.87
N ALA A 43 1.19 21.38 0.19
CA ALA A 43 0.36 22.39 0.83
C ALA A 43 -0.97 21.77 1.31
N TYR A 44 -1.22 21.84 2.59
CA TYR A 44 -2.48 21.40 3.21
C TYR A 44 -3.38 22.61 3.43
N PRO A 45 -4.64 22.63 2.88
CA PRO A 45 -5.57 23.72 3.10
C PRO A 45 -5.90 23.90 4.59
N GLU A 46 -6.03 25.15 5.05
CA GLU A 46 -6.42 25.47 6.44
C GLU A 46 -7.79 24.88 6.81
N THR A 47 -8.67 24.70 5.83
CA THR A 47 -9.99 24.10 6.00
C THR A 47 -9.91 22.66 6.55
N LEU A 48 -8.82 21.93 6.26
CA LEU A 48 -8.60 20.59 6.84
C LEU A 48 -8.38 20.66 8.36
N ALA A 49 -7.68 21.68 8.87
CA ALA A 49 -7.53 21.89 10.31
C ALA A 49 -8.88 22.18 10.99
N GLY A 50 -9.73 22.98 10.35
CA GLY A 50 -11.08 23.28 10.83
C GLY A 50 -12.07 22.11 10.76
N ALA A 51 -11.78 21.06 10.01
CA ALA A 51 -12.67 19.91 9.89
C ALA A 51 -12.83 19.12 11.20
N TRP A 52 -11.86 19.21 12.11
CA TRP A 52 -11.85 18.49 13.39
C TRP A 52 -12.75 19.13 14.48
N SER A 53 -13.19 20.37 14.29
CA SER A 53 -14.00 21.10 15.26
C SER A 53 -15.47 20.77 15.05
N ASN A 54 -16.00 19.86 15.90
CA ASN A 54 -17.41 19.48 15.90
C ASN A 54 -17.83 19.07 17.31
N ASP A 55 -18.80 19.80 17.90
CA ASP A 55 -19.26 19.59 19.27
C ASP A 55 -19.89 18.18 19.47
N ALA A 56 -20.46 17.58 18.43
CA ALA A 56 -20.95 16.21 18.48
C ALA A 56 -19.85 15.18 18.77
N GLY A 57 -18.58 15.54 18.55
CA GLY A 57 -17.42 14.71 18.91
C GLY A 57 -17.23 14.49 20.42
N LEU A 58 -17.92 15.26 21.25
CA LEU A 58 -17.91 15.10 22.71
C LEU A 58 -18.94 14.04 23.20
N LEU A 59 -19.83 13.60 22.32
CA LEU A 59 -20.85 12.60 22.66
C LEU A 59 -20.33 11.19 22.38
N TYR A 60 -20.40 10.32 23.39
CA TYR A 60 -20.10 8.91 23.22
C TYR A 60 -21.34 8.16 22.69
N ALA A 61 -21.33 7.81 21.41
CA ALA A 61 -22.36 7.04 20.73
C ALA A 61 -21.68 6.07 19.75
N PRO A 62 -21.15 4.93 20.25
CA PRO A 62 -20.39 4.01 19.42
C PRO A 62 -21.32 3.29 18.44
N GLU A 63 -20.86 3.21 17.18
CA GLU A 63 -21.45 2.38 16.14
C GLU A 63 -20.37 1.40 15.63
N PRO A 64 -20.59 0.08 15.72
CA PRO A 64 -19.56 -0.92 15.34
C PRO A 64 -18.98 -0.71 13.95
N ARG A 65 -19.84 -0.44 12.95
CA ARG A 65 -19.39 -0.14 11.56
C ARG A 65 -18.88 1.29 11.36
N GLY A 66 -18.98 2.14 12.37
CA GLY A 66 -18.75 3.58 12.27
C GLY A 66 -19.98 4.36 11.83
N LEU A 67 -19.94 5.69 12.07
CA LEU A 67 -21.06 6.59 11.82
C LEU A 67 -21.60 6.48 10.38
N ARG A 68 -22.93 6.45 10.25
CA ARG A 68 -23.59 6.38 8.94
C ARG A 68 -23.15 7.49 8.00
N THR A 69 -23.05 8.72 8.47
CA THR A 69 -22.62 9.88 7.68
C THR A 69 -21.18 9.74 7.17
N ALA A 70 -20.30 9.12 7.94
CA ALA A 70 -18.93 8.84 7.54
C ALA A 70 -18.88 7.75 6.46
N ARG A 71 -19.68 6.70 6.59
CA ARG A 71 -19.77 5.63 5.57
C ARG A 71 -20.39 6.14 4.27
N GLU A 72 -21.37 7.04 4.33
CA GLU A 72 -21.94 7.73 3.17
C GLU A 72 -20.92 8.62 2.46
N ALA A 73 -20.03 9.28 3.21
CA ALA A 73 -18.95 10.06 2.61
C ALA A 73 -17.95 9.17 1.86
N VAL A 74 -17.62 8.00 2.40
CA VAL A 74 -16.79 6.99 1.69
C VAL A 74 -17.48 6.51 0.42
N ALA A 75 -18.77 6.15 0.48
CA ALA A 75 -19.54 5.73 -0.68
C ALA A 75 -19.63 6.85 -1.75
N GLY A 76 -19.76 8.11 -1.31
CA GLY A 76 -19.73 9.28 -2.19
C GLY A 76 -18.37 9.44 -2.90
N TRP A 77 -17.27 9.15 -2.24
CA TRP A 77 -15.96 9.14 -2.89
C TRP A 77 -15.88 8.04 -3.97
N TYR A 78 -16.30 6.81 -3.68
CA TYR A 78 -16.33 5.75 -4.69
C TYR A 78 -17.23 6.13 -5.89
N ALA A 79 -18.40 6.73 -5.63
CA ALA A 79 -19.27 7.22 -6.70
C ALA A 79 -18.59 8.27 -7.59
N SER A 80 -17.72 9.12 -7.03
CA SER A 80 -16.97 10.13 -7.79
C SER A 80 -15.96 9.55 -8.79
N VAL A 81 -15.57 8.28 -8.59
CA VAL A 81 -14.67 7.52 -9.49
C VAL A 81 -15.41 6.45 -10.30
N GLY A 82 -16.74 6.50 -10.30
CA GLY A 82 -17.60 5.61 -11.12
C GLY A 82 -17.98 4.29 -10.46
N GLU A 83 -17.75 4.13 -9.15
CA GLU A 83 -18.02 2.92 -8.40
C GLU A 83 -19.26 3.09 -7.48
N ALA A 84 -20.17 2.14 -7.54
CA ALA A 84 -21.30 2.09 -6.61
C ALA A 84 -20.95 1.22 -5.39
N VAL A 85 -20.85 1.83 -4.22
CA VAL A 85 -20.62 1.15 -2.95
C VAL A 85 -21.78 1.45 -2.01
N ASP A 86 -22.39 0.40 -1.42
CA ASP A 86 -23.42 0.55 -0.41
C ASP A 86 -22.78 1.00 0.92
N PRO A 87 -23.20 2.12 1.52
CA PRO A 87 -22.74 2.52 2.84
C PRO A 87 -22.96 1.46 3.93
N ASP A 88 -23.96 0.59 3.79
CA ASP A 88 -24.21 -0.50 4.72
C ASP A 88 -23.27 -1.70 4.56
N ALA A 89 -22.54 -1.74 3.46
CA ALA A 89 -21.47 -2.70 3.21
C ALA A 89 -20.07 -2.19 3.65
N LEU A 90 -20.00 -1.04 4.34
CA LEU A 90 -18.75 -0.43 4.81
C LEU A 90 -18.57 -0.60 6.32
N VAL A 91 -17.34 -0.92 6.74
CA VAL A 91 -16.90 -0.95 8.14
C VAL A 91 -15.69 -0.05 8.27
N LEU A 92 -15.75 0.98 9.13
CA LEU A 92 -14.64 1.88 9.38
C LEU A 92 -13.62 1.25 10.32
N THR A 93 -12.36 1.55 10.11
CA THR A 93 -11.21 1.06 10.90
C THR A 93 -10.22 2.20 11.16
N ALA A 94 -9.37 2.09 12.16
CA ALA A 94 -8.35 3.10 12.44
C ALA A 94 -7.21 3.10 11.41
N SER A 95 -7.10 2.06 10.60
CA SER A 95 -6.14 1.95 9.49
C SER A 95 -6.47 0.71 8.65
N THR A 96 -5.91 0.60 7.44
CA THR A 96 -5.98 -0.65 6.68
C THR A 96 -5.28 -1.80 7.40
N SER A 97 -4.25 -1.53 8.21
CA SER A 97 -3.60 -2.55 9.05
C SER A 97 -4.57 -3.15 10.10
N GLU A 98 -5.42 -2.32 10.72
CA GLU A 98 -6.50 -2.81 11.59
C GLU A 98 -7.55 -3.57 10.76
N GLY A 99 -7.87 -3.08 9.57
CA GLY A 99 -8.73 -3.79 8.62
C GLY A 99 -8.22 -5.20 8.32
N TYR A 100 -6.92 -5.35 8.03
CA TYR A 100 -6.31 -6.68 7.87
C TYR A 100 -6.46 -7.54 9.14
N ALA A 101 -6.19 -6.99 10.32
CA ALA A 101 -6.32 -7.73 11.57
C ALA A 101 -7.78 -8.18 11.83
N HIS A 102 -8.78 -7.37 11.48
CA HIS A 102 -10.19 -7.75 11.54
C HIS A 102 -10.51 -8.87 10.54
N LEU A 103 -10.02 -8.77 9.30
CA LEU A 103 -10.23 -9.79 8.28
C LEU A 103 -9.54 -11.12 8.61
N PHE A 104 -8.35 -11.07 9.21
CA PHE A 104 -7.66 -12.29 9.65
C PHE A 104 -8.44 -12.98 10.77
N LYS A 105 -9.00 -12.23 11.73
CA LYS A 105 -9.88 -12.78 12.78
C LYS A 105 -11.19 -13.33 12.22
N LEU A 106 -11.73 -12.71 11.17
CA LEU A 106 -12.95 -13.17 10.51
C LEU A 106 -12.75 -14.48 9.74
N LEU A 107 -11.63 -14.59 9.01
CA LEU A 107 -11.42 -15.63 8.00
C LEU A 107 -10.58 -16.81 8.47
N CYS A 108 -9.70 -16.61 9.46
CA CYS A 108 -8.62 -17.54 9.78
C CYS A 108 -8.68 -18.04 11.23
N ASN A 109 -8.37 -19.30 11.42
CA ASN A 109 -7.97 -19.83 12.71
C ASN A 109 -6.43 -19.74 12.86
N PRO A 110 -5.89 -19.85 14.09
CA PRO A 110 -4.45 -19.91 14.28
C PRO A 110 -3.81 -21.02 13.44
N GLY A 111 -2.78 -20.66 12.66
CA GLY A 111 -2.09 -21.58 11.74
C GLY A 111 -2.72 -21.71 10.35
N ASP A 112 -3.87 -21.08 10.09
CA ASP A 112 -4.38 -20.94 8.74
C ASP A 112 -3.48 -20.00 7.90
N GLU A 113 -3.68 -20.00 6.59
CA GLU A 113 -2.82 -19.35 5.63
C GLU A 113 -3.58 -18.31 4.80
N VAL A 114 -2.90 -17.19 4.49
CA VAL A 114 -3.34 -16.23 3.48
C VAL A 114 -2.26 -16.09 2.40
N LEU A 115 -2.65 -16.07 1.13
CA LEU A 115 -1.71 -15.81 0.05
C LEU A 115 -1.47 -14.31 -0.04
N VAL A 116 -0.20 -13.89 -0.11
CA VAL A 116 0.22 -12.50 -0.21
C VAL A 116 1.11 -12.29 -1.43
N PRO A 117 1.03 -11.15 -2.15
CA PRO A 117 1.85 -10.94 -3.33
C PRO A 117 3.33 -10.79 -2.95
N SER A 118 4.22 -11.28 -3.82
CA SER A 118 5.67 -11.07 -3.76
C SER A 118 6.16 -10.69 -5.18
N PRO A 119 6.86 -9.55 -5.34
CA PRO A 119 7.25 -8.58 -4.31
C PRO A 119 6.06 -7.79 -3.75
N SER A 120 6.20 -7.33 -2.50
CA SER A 120 5.19 -6.54 -1.83
C SER A 120 5.73 -5.74 -0.62
N TYR A 121 4.84 -5.01 0.02
CA TYR A 121 5.15 -4.25 1.21
C TYR A 121 5.43 -5.18 2.42
N PRO A 122 6.55 -5.03 3.13
CA PRO A 122 7.02 -5.99 4.13
C PRO A 122 6.14 -6.11 5.39
N LEU A 123 5.05 -5.32 5.48
CA LEU A 123 4.15 -5.35 6.63
C LEU A 123 3.33 -6.65 6.75
N PHE A 124 3.10 -7.36 5.64
CA PHE A 124 2.22 -8.55 5.63
C PHE A 124 2.73 -9.67 6.54
N GLU A 125 4.04 -9.93 6.56
CA GLU A 125 4.63 -10.92 7.46
C GLU A 125 4.31 -10.60 8.93
N HIS A 126 4.48 -9.34 9.33
CA HIS A 126 4.22 -8.90 10.69
C HIS A 126 2.73 -8.97 11.04
N LEU A 127 1.84 -8.51 10.15
CA LEU A 127 0.39 -8.56 10.36
C LEU A 127 -0.08 -10.01 10.52
N ALA A 128 0.29 -10.89 9.60
CA ALA A 128 -0.07 -12.31 9.65
C ALA A 128 0.46 -12.97 10.94
N ARG A 129 1.74 -12.80 11.25
CA ARG A 129 2.38 -13.39 12.40
C ARG A 129 1.77 -12.94 13.73
N LEU A 130 1.44 -11.64 13.87
CA LEU A 130 0.83 -11.10 15.09
C LEU A 130 -0.59 -11.65 15.31
N ASP A 131 -1.34 -11.93 14.26
CA ASP A 131 -2.64 -12.59 14.34
C ASP A 131 -2.55 -14.14 14.40
N GLY A 132 -1.33 -14.70 14.38
CA GLY A 132 -1.09 -16.14 14.52
C GLY A 132 -1.40 -16.95 13.26
N ILE A 133 -1.43 -16.31 12.10
CA ILE A 133 -1.63 -16.94 10.79
C ILE A 133 -0.33 -16.91 9.98
N VAL A 134 -0.32 -17.56 8.83
CA VAL A 134 0.84 -17.66 7.94
C VAL A 134 0.58 -16.90 6.65
N GLY A 135 1.41 -15.90 6.37
CA GLY A 135 1.46 -15.27 5.03
C GLY A 135 2.29 -16.15 4.09
N ARG A 136 1.67 -16.68 3.03
CA ARG A 136 2.37 -17.44 1.98
C ARG A 136 2.53 -16.58 0.75
N PRO A 137 3.77 -16.33 0.29
CA PRO A 137 3.97 -15.52 -0.91
C PRO A 137 3.52 -16.26 -2.17
N TYR A 138 2.91 -15.53 -3.11
CA TYR A 138 2.77 -15.92 -4.51
C TYR A 138 3.48 -14.90 -5.39
N ALA A 139 4.12 -15.37 -6.47
CA ALA A 139 5.05 -14.56 -7.22
C ALA A 139 4.38 -13.68 -8.29
N SER A 140 4.88 -12.44 -8.42
CA SER A 140 4.84 -11.69 -9.66
C SER A 140 6.22 -11.73 -10.33
N ARG A 141 6.26 -11.78 -11.66
CA ARG A 141 7.49 -11.88 -12.44
C ARG A 141 7.78 -10.59 -13.20
N ASP A 142 9.06 -10.25 -13.28
CA ASP A 142 9.56 -9.19 -14.16
C ASP A 142 9.73 -9.74 -15.59
N ALA A 143 8.81 -9.39 -16.47
CA ALA A 143 8.84 -9.70 -17.90
C ALA A 143 9.02 -8.43 -18.75
N GLY A 144 9.81 -7.43 -18.24
CA GLY A 144 9.87 -6.08 -18.77
C GLY A 144 8.82 -5.17 -18.16
N GLN A 145 7.75 -5.76 -17.69
CA GLN A 145 6.73 -5.23 -16.79
C GLN A 145 6.36 -6.32 -15.77
N TRP A 146 5.78 -5.93 -14.66
CA TRP A 146 5.34 -6.89 -13.65
C TRP A 146 4.08 -7.61 -14.10
N VAL A 147 4.04 -8.93 -13.93
CA VAL A 147 2.91 -9.79 -14.26
C VAL A 147 2.71 -10.85 -13.18
N LEU A 148 1.46 -11.19 -12.90
CA LEU A 148 1.12 -12.26 -11.98
C LEU A 148 1.63 -13.63 -12.51
N ASP A 149 2.28 -14.40 -11.65
CA ASP A 149 2.51 -15.82 -11.94
C ASP A 149 1.28 -16.64 -11.55
N GLU A 150 0.37 -16.85 -12.52
CA GLU A 150 -0.87 -17.60 -12.32
C GLU A 150 -0.60 -19.05 -11.86
N HIS A 151 0.51 -19.65 -12.33
CA HIS A 151 0.89 -21.01 -11.95
C HIS A 151 1.36 -21.07 -10.51
N ASP A 152 2.22 -20.13 -10.11
CA ASP A 152 2.71 -20.04 -8.74
C ASP A 152 1.54 -19.76 -7.78
N LEU A 153 0.69 -18.78 -8.07
CA LEU A 153 -0.52 -18.51 -7.28
C LEU A 153 -1.32 -19.80 -7.01
N ALA A 154 -1.58 -20.59 -8.06
CA ALA A 154 -2.33 -21.84 -7.93
C ALA A 154 -1.58 -22.89 -7.10
N SER A 155 -0.26 -22.97 -7.22
CA SER A 155 0.58 -23.94 -6.53
C SER A 155 0.74 -23.66 -5.03
N GLN A 156 0.58 -22.40 -4.61
CA GLN A 156 0.67 -21.99 -3.20
C GLN A 156 -0.61 -22.31 -2.40
N ILE A 157 -1.73 -22.64 -3.06
CA ILE A 157 -2.99 -22.94 -2.36
C ILE A 157 -2.91 -24.29 -1.66
N THR A 158 -3.24 -24.30 -0.38
CA THR A 158 -3.29 -25.50 0.48
C THR A 158 -4.69 -25.64 1.11
N PRO A 159 -5.00 -26.76 1.76
CA PRO A 159 -6.24 -26.91 2.53
C PRO A 159 -6.40 -25.90 3.69
N ARG A 160 -5.31 -25.25 4.11
CA ARG A 160 -5.32 -24.20 5.16
C ARG A 160 -5.46 -22.79 4.61
N THR A 161 -5.38 -22.59 3.30
CA THR A 161 -5.53 -21.27 2.69
C THR A 161 -6.98 -20.80 2.85
N ARG A 162 -7.16 -19.55 3.29
CA ARG A 162 -8.46 -18.91 3.53
C ARG A 162 -8.73 -17.72 2.62
N ALA A 163 -7.68 -17.00 2.23
CA ALA A 163 -7.84 -15.81 1.41
C ALA A 163 -6.64 -15.61 0.47
N VAL A 164 -6.89 -14.87 -0.61
CA VAL A 164 -5.87 -14.26 -1.45
C VAL A 164 -5.88 -12.77 -1.19
N VAL A 165 -4.70 -12.19 -0.91
CA VAL A 165 -4.50 -10.74 -0.81
C VAL A 165 -3.97 -10.25 -2.15
N VAL A 166 -4.57 -9.17 -2.67
CA VAL A 166 -4.10 -8.43 -3.85
C VAL A 166 -3.88 -6.99 -3.45
N VAL A 167 -2.78 -6.39 -3.85
CA VAL A 167 -2.52 -4.95 -3.69
C VAL A 167 -2.58 -4.31 -5.06
N ALA A 168 -3.53 -3.41 -5.29
CA ALA A 168 -3.81 -2.85 -6.61
C ALA A 168 -4.03 -1.31 -6.56
N PRO A 169 -3.06 -0.51 -7.04
CA PRO A 169 -1.71 -0.86 -7.53
C PRO A 169 -0.81 -1.45 -6.45
N ASN A 170 0.05 -2.39 -6.83
CA ASN A 170 0.97 -3.04 -5.90
C ASN A 170 2.07 -2.06 -5.42
N ASN A 171 2.49 -2.22 -4.19
CA ASN A 171 3.68 -1.56 -3.64
C ASN A 171 4.78 -2.59 -3.39
N PRO A 172 5.93 -2.55 -4.11
CA PRO A 172 6.48 -1.37 -4.78
C PRO A 172 6.30 -1.34 -6.30
N THR A 173 5.79 -2.41 -6.92
CA THR A 173 5.87 -2.58 -8.39
C THR A 173 4.98 -1.62 -9.17
N GLY A 174 3.96 -1.04 -8.54
CA GLY A 174 2.96 -0.22 -9.19
C GLY A 174 2.03 -1.01 -10.12
N HIS A 175 2.16 -2.34 -10.19
CA HIS A 175 1.33 -3.19 -11.04
C HIS A 175 -0.14 -3.17 -10.61
N ALA A 176 -1.02 -3.00 -11.57
CA ALA A 176 -2.46 -3.20 -11.40
C ALA A 176 -2.89 -4.42 -12.21
N PRO A 177 -3.54 -5.43 -11.59
CA PRO A 177 -3.89 -6.64 -12.30
C PRO A 177 -4.72 -6.37 -13.55
N THR A 178 -4.36 -7.01 -14.64
CA THR A 178 -5.10 -6.98 -15.91
C THR A 178 -6.44 -7.73 -15.78
N PRO A 179 -7.41 -7.54 -16.69
CA PRO A 179 -8.65 -8.32 -16.69
C PRO A 179 -8.41 -9.84 -16.68
N ARG A 180 -7.37 -10.32 -17.37
CA ARG A 180 -6.99 -11.74 -17.37
C ARG A 180 -6.50 -12.19 -15.99
N GLU A 181 -5.66 -11.40 -15.34
CA GLU A 181 -5.15 -11.72 -14.00
C GLU A 181 -6.26 -11.68 -12.95
N TRP A 182 -7.20 -10.74 -13.05
CA TRP A 182 -8.40 -10.73 -12.21
C TRP A 182 -9.24 -11.98 -12.38
N GLU A 183 -9.41 -12.47 -13.61
CA GLU A 183 -10.14 -13.74 -13.86
C GLU A 183 -9.37 -14.93 -13.29
N ALA A 184 -8.06 -14.98 -13.41
CA ALA A 184 -7.21 -16.04 -12.83
C ALA A 184 -7.33 -16.06 -11.29
N ILE A 185 -7.22 -14.91 -10.64
CA ILE A 185 -7.38 -14.73 -9.18
C ILE A 185 -8.79 -15.15 -8.75
N GLY A 186 -9.82 -14.60 -9.38
CA GLY A 186 -11.22 -14.92 -9.08
C GLY A 186 -11.54 -16.40 -9.31
N GLY A 187 -11.01 -16.98 -10.39
CA GLY A 187 -11.12 -18.40 -10.69
C GLY A 187 -10.47 -19.28 -9.62
N ALA A 188 -9.30 -18.90 -9.11
CA ALA A 188 -8.66 -19.60 -8.00
C ALA A 188 -9.51 -19.50 -6.72
N CYS A 189 -10.00 -18.31 -6.37
CA CYS A 189 -10.85 -18.09 -5.21
C CYS A 189 -12.14 -18.93 -5.29
N ARG A 190 -12.84 -18.92 -6.42
CA ARG A 190 -14.06 -19.73 -6.62
C ARG A 190 -13.83 -21.23 -6.48
N ARG A 191 -12.77 -21.76 -7.12
CA ARG A 191 -12.47 -23.19 -7.08
C ARG A 191 -12.16 -23.73 -5.70
N HIS A 192 -11.54 -22.90 -4.87
CA HIS A 192 -11.04 -23.31 -3.55
C HIS A 192 -11.85 -22.72 -2.39
N GLY A 193 -12.92 -21.96 -2.67
CA GLY A 193 -13.75 -21.34 -1.64
C GLY A 193 -13.00 -20.29 -0.80
N LEU A 194 -12.08 -19.54 -1.41
CA LEU A 194 -11.26 -18.54 -0.76
C LEU A 194 -11.93 -17.16 -0.81
N ALA A 195 -11.73 -16.37 0.23
CA ALA A 195 -12.05 -14.95 0.18
C ALA A 195 -10.96 -14.17 -0.61
N LEU A 196 -11.34 -13.01 -1.12
CA LEU A 196 -10.42 -12.07 -1.77
C LEU A 196 -10.30 -10.80 -0.91
N ILE A 197 -9.08 -10.39 -0.59
CA ILE A 197 -8.79 -9.12 0.08
C ILE A 197 -8.04 -8.23 -0.90
N VAL A 198 -8.58 -7.07 -1.24
CA VAL A 198 -7.96 -6.12 -2.16
C VAL A 198 -7.57 -4.86 -1.41
N ASP A 199 -6.28 -4.60 -1.33
CA ASP A 199 -5.75 -3.35 -0.79
C ASP A 199 -5.68 -2.31 -1.91
N GLU A 200 -6.53 -1.30 -1.81
CA GLU A 200 -6.71 -0.24 -2.81
C GLU A 200 -6.12 1.09 -2.38
N VAL A 201 -5.25 1.14 -1.38
CA VAL A 201 -4.75 2.41 -0.82
C VAL A 201 -4.10 3.34 -1.85
N PHE A 202 -3.60 2.80 -2.96
CA PHE A 202 -3.01 3.57 -4.05
C PHE A 202 -3.91 3.71 -5.28
N CYS A 203 -5.15 3.23 -5.25
CA CYS A 203 -6.03 3.22 -6.43
C CYS A 203 -6.30 4.62 -7.03
N ALA A 204 -6.25 5.67 -6.19
CA ALA A 204 -6.44 7.06 -6.61
C ALA A 204 -5.22 7.69 -7.31
N TYR A 205 -4.17 6.91 -7.57
CA TYR A 205 -2.90 7.38 -8.14
C TYR A 205 -2.50 6.60 -9.40
N PRO A 206 -3.32 6.63 -10.46
CA PRO A 206 -2.93 6.05 -11.73
C PRO A 206 -1.77 6.82 -12.34
N LEU A 207 -0.83 6.11 -12.96
CA LEU A 207 0.30 6.67 -13.71
C LEU A 207 0.17 6.44 -15.21
N VAL A 208 -0.85 5.67 -15.62
CA VAL A 208 -1.27 5.52 -17.01
C VAL A 208 -2.28 6.60 -17.39
N SER A 209 -2.17 7.10 -18.63
CA SER A 209 -3.02 8.19 -19.12
C SER A 209 -4.50 7.80 -19.22
N GLY A 210 -5.39 8.77 -18.96
CA GLY A 210 -6.83 8.64 -19.21
C GLY A 210 -7.62 7.89 -18.14
N ARG A 211 -7.06 7.74 -16.92
CA ARG A 211 -7.75 7.17 -15.77
C ARG A 211 -7.69 8.12 -14.58
N ASP A 212 -8.81 8.28 -13.88
CA ASP A 212 -8.89 9.04 -12.62
C ASP A 212 -8.61 8.16 -11.39
N ALA A 213 -8.83 6.84 -11.53
CA ALA A 213 -8.52 5.84 -10.53
C ALA A 213 -8.30 4.45 -11.17
N ILE A 214 -7.61 3.58 -10.45
CA ILE A 214 -7.49 2.15 -10.77
C ILE A 214 -8.51 1.41 -9.93
N VAL A 215 -9.60 1.04 -10.56
CA VAL A 215 -10.76 0.45 -9.89
C VAL A 215 -10.64 -1.07 -9.89
N THR A 216 -10.94 -1.70 -8.75
CA THR A 216 -11.08 -3.16 -8.65
C THR A 216 -12.37 -3.59 -9.34
N PRO A 217 -12.32 -4.46 -10.37
CA PRO A 217 -13.53 -4.96 -11.00
C PRO A 217 -14.31 -5.86 -10.04
N PRO A 218 -15.64 -5.99 -10.22
CA PRO A 218 -16.41 -7.00 -9.49
C PRO A 218 -15.85 -8.41 -9.76
N VAL A 219 -15.72 -9.21 -8.71
CA VAL A 219 -15.28 -10.62 -8.82
C VAL A 219 -16.46 -11.52 -8.46
N ASP A 220 -17.20 -11.91 -9.47
CA ASP A 220 -18.44 -12.66 -9.31
C ASP A 220 -18.22 -13.98 -8.55
N GLY A 221 -19.14 -14.27 -7.60
CA GLY A 221 -19.13 -15.49 -6.81
C GLY A 221 -18.05 -15.59 -5.74
N VAL A 222 -17.29 -14.52 -5.49
CA VAL A 222 -16.21 -14.46 -4.47
C VAL A 222 -16.56 -13.43 -3.40
N LEU A 223 -16.48 -13.85 -2.12
CA LEU A 223 -16.53 -12.92 -1.00
C LEU A 223 -15.28 -12.02 -1.03
N THR A 224 -15.49 -10.74 -1.27
CA THR A 224 -14.43 -9.78 -1.52
C THR A 224 -14.45 -8.66 -0.48
N PHE A 225 -13.28 -8.33 0.05
CA PHE A 225 -13.04 -7.24 0.98
C PHE A 225 -12.10 -6.22 0.35
N ARG A 226 -12.52 -4.97 0.27
CA ARG A 226 -11.73 -3.87 -0.28
C ARG A 226 -11.25 -2.96 0.86
N LEU A 227 -9.94 -2.75 0.96
CA LEU A 227 -9.32 -1.93 1.99
C LEU A 227 -8.83 -0.60 1.39
N ASN A 228 -9.19 0.51 2.02
CA ASN A 228 -8.67 1.82 1.67
C ASN A 228 -8.70 2.75 2.90
N GLY A 229 -8.21 3.99 2.77
CA GLY A 229 -8.20 4.95 3.89
C GLY A 229 -7.55 6.29 3.56
N LEU A 230 -7.70 7.22 4.50
CA LEU A 230 -7.23 8.61 4.35
C LEU A 230 -5.71 8.74 4.20
N SER A 231 -4.95 7.77 4.71
CA SER A 231 -3.47 7.84 4.75
C SER A 231 -2.85 8.12 3.39
N LYS A 232 -3.34 7.44 2.36
CA LYS A 232 -2.86 7.61 1.00
C LYS A 232 -3.85 8.44 0.18
N LEU A 233 -5.14 8.14 0.26
CA LEU A 233 -6.18 8.73 -0.56
C LEU A 233 -6.15 10.27 -0.59
N VAL A 234 -5.94 10.90 0.57
CA VAL A 234 -5.85 12.35 0.70
C VAL A 234 -4.60 12.82 1.48
N GLY A 235 -3.61 11.96 1.63
CA GLY A 235 -2.33 12.29 2.27
C GLY A 235 -2.44 12.62 3.77
N LEU A 236 -3.38 12.00 4.50
CA LEU A 236 -3.62 12.25 5.92
C LEU A 236 -3.38 11.01 6.81
N PRO A 237 -2.16 10.45 6.88
CA PRO A 237 -1.88 9.25 7.68
C PRO A 237 -2.09 9.46 9.17
N GLN A 238 -1.97 10.68 9.67
CA GLN A 238 -2.21 11.06 11.06
C GLN A 238 -3.70 11.03 11.44
N ALA A 239 -4.62 11.09 10.47
CA ALA A 239 -6.06 11.04 10.71
C ALA A 239 -6.52 9.69 11.26
N LYS A 240 -5.79 8.61 10.99
CA LYS A 240 -6.05 7.26 11.50
C LYS A 240 -7.48 6.80 11.22
N LEU A 241 -7.88 6.84 9.93
CA LEU A 241 -9.14 6.29 9.45
C LEU A 241 -8.95 5.57 8.13
N GLY A 242 -9.39 4.32 8.08
CA GLY A 242 -9.53 3.45 6.92
C GLY A 242 -10.90 2.79 6.92
N TRP A 243 -11.13 1.90 6.00
CA TRP A 243 -12.38 1.14 5.90
C TRP A 243 -12.19 -0.19 5.19
N ILE A 244 -13.16 -1.08 5.42
CA ILE A 244 -13.38 -2.34 4.71
C ILE A 244 -14.68 -2.20 3.94
N GLY A 245 -14.66 -2.38 2.63
CA GLY A 245 -15.86 -2.56 1.80
C GLY A 245 -16.09 -4.05 1.57
N VAL A 246 -17.30 -4.52 1.79
CA VAL A 246 -17.67 -5.95 1.66
C VAL A 246 -18.57 -6.15 0.46
N SER A 247 -18.24 -7.13 -0.39
CA SER A 247 -19.04 -7.49 -1.56
C SER A 247 -18.97 -9.00 -1.85
N GLY A 248 -19.83 -9.51 -2.71
CA GLY A 248 -19.85 -10.90 -3.12
C GLY A 248 -21.24 -11.55 -3.00
N PRO A 249 -21.34 -12.88 -2.88
CA PRO A 249 -22.61 -13.58 -2.70
C PRO A 249 -23.36 -13.05 -1.46
N ALA A 250 -24.63 -12.67 -1.63
CA ALA A 250 -25.40 -11.92 -0.64
C ALA A 250 -25.39 -12.55 0.76
N ASP A 251 -25.58 -13.86 0.85
CA ASP A 251 -25.60 -14.60 2.12
C ASP A 251 -24.24 -14.57 2.82
N LEU A 252 -23.14 -14.68 2.05
CA LEU A 252 -21.78 -14.62 2.60
C LEU A 252 -21.42 -13.20 3.03
N ALA A 253 -21.79 -12.20 2.23
CA ALA A 253 -21.56 -10.80 2.55
C ALA A 253 -22.32 -10.38 3.82
N ALA A 254 -23.59 -10.75 3.95
CA ALA A 254 -24.38 -10.47 5.15
C ALA A 254 -23.74 -11.08 6.40
N ARG A 255 -23.41 -12.37 6.36
CA ARG A 255 -22.74 -13.07 7.47
C ARG A 255 -21.37 -12.47 7.82
N ALA A 256 -20.61 -12.05 6.82
CA ALA A 256 -19.33 -11.39 7.05
C ALA A 256 -19.50 -10.04 7.75
N LEU A 257 -20.51 -9.26 7.33
CA LEU A 257 -20.84 -7.98 7.99
C LEU A 257 -21.28 -8.17 9.43
N ASP A 258 -22.16 -9.16 9.72
CA ASP A 258 -22.60 -9.46 11.10
C ASP A 258 -21.41 -9.86 12.00
N ALA A 259 -20.47 -10.65 11.46
CA ALA A 259 -19.28 -11.04 12.22
C ALA A 259 -18.28 -9.88 12.36
N LEU A 260 -18.14 -9.02 11.36
CA LEU A 260 -17.33 -7.80 11.46
C LEU A 260 -17.91 -6.81 12.47
N ASP A 261 -19.24 -6.74 12.63
CA ASP A 261 -19.87 -5.94 13.68
C ASP A 261 -19.40 -6.37 15.07
N LEU A 262 -19.39 -7.68 15.34
CA LEU A 262 -18.90 -8.20 16.62
C LEU A 262 -17.41 -7.89 16.83
N ILE A 263 -16.59 -8.08 15.77
CA ILE A 263 -15.14 -7.82 15.84
C ILE A 263 -14.90 -6.33 16.08
N ALA A 264 -15.52 -5.46 15.30
CA ALA A 264 -15.35 -4.00 15.40
C ALA A 264 -15.85 -3.46 16.75
N ASP A 265 -17.00 -3.95 17.26
CA ASP A 265 -17.56 -3.57 18.56
C ASP A 265 -16.62 -3.94 19.71
N THR A 266 -15.85 -5.01 19.56
CA THR A 266 -14.85 -5.43 20.57
C THR A 266 -13.72 -4.42 20.72
N TYR A 267 -13.33 -3.72 19.66
CA TYR A 267 -12.23 -2.75 19.66
C TYR A 267 -12.69 -1.30 19.77
N LEU A 268 -13.94 -1.01 19.34
CA LEU A 268 -14.58 0.31 19.33
C LEU A 268 -13.77 1.40 18.60
N SER A 269 -13.02 1.00 17.58
CA SER A 269 -12.46 1.93 16.61
C SER A 269 -13.59 2.38 15.67
N VAL A 270 -13.63 3.56 15.12
CA VAL A 270 -12.66 4.66 15.08
C VAL A 270 -13.15 5.77 16.01
N SER A 271 -12.26 6.73 16.40
CA SER A 271 -12.66 7.87 17.23
C SER A 271 -13.73 8.73 16.53
N THR A 272 -14.74 9.17 17.30
CA THR A 272 -15.87 9.97 16.79
C THR A 272 -15.45 11.25 16.05
N PRO A 273 -14.45 12.04 16.56
CA PRO A 273 -14.05 13.28 15.87
C PRO A 273 -13.58 13.08 14.43
N VAL A 274 -12.80 12.03 14.14
CA VAL A 274 -12.33 11.80 12.76
C VAL A 274 -13.46 11.33 11.86
N GLN A 275 -14.42 10.57 12.37
CA GLN A 275 -15.61 10.14 11.62
C GLN A 275 -16.48 11.34 11.23
N LEU A 276 -16.71 12.27 12.16
CA LEU A 276 -17.44 13.51 11.89
C LEU A 276 -16.72 14.42 10.91
N ALA A 277 -15.39 14.42 10.94
CA ALA A 277 -14.57 15.19 10.02
C ALA A 277 -14.50 14.59 8.60
N LEU A 278 -14.77 13.28 8.45
CA LEU A 278 -14.50 12.52 7.23
C LEU A 278 -15.09 13.12 5.95
N PRO A 279 -16.36 13.61 5.92
CA PRO A 279 -16.90 14.24 4.71
C PRO A 279 -16.07 15.42 4.23
N ARG A 280 -15.61 16.28 5.14
CA ARG A 280 -14.75 17.42 4.82
C ARG A 280 -13.34 16.99 4.48
N LEU A 281 -12.77 16.02 5.20
CA LEU A 281 -11.42 15.51 4.93
C LEU A 281 -11.31 14.91 3.52
N LEU A 282 -12.35 14.23 3.03
CA LEU A 282 -12.40 13.70 1.68
C LEU A 282 -12.57 14.82 0.64
N ALA A 283 -13.45 15.80 0.88
CA ALA A 283 -13.71 16.89 -0.03
C ALA A 283 -12.49 17.85 -0.13
N ASP A 284 -12.06 18.39 1.00
CA ASP A 284 -10.96 19.38 1.04
C ASP A 284 -9.60 18.72 0.75
N GLY A 285 -9.44 17.43 1.11
CA GLY A 285 -8.25 16.64 0.82
C GLY A 285 -8.03 16.33 -0.66
N ALA A 286 -9.03 16.55 -1.53
CA ALA A 286 -8.88 16.42 -2.97
C ALA A 286 -7.76 17.31 -3.53
N VAL A 287 -7.54 18.49 -2.94
CA VAL A 287 -6.43 19.39 -3.32
C VAL A 287 -5.07 18.76 -3.01
N VAL A 288 -4.94 18.08 -1.87
CA VAL A 288 -3.70 17.37 -1.50
C VAL A 288 -3.46 16.20 -2.45
N ARG A 289 -4.52 15.41 -2.75
CA ARG A 289 -4.45 14.32 -3.73
C ARG A 289 -3.98 14.80 -5.10
N ALA A 290 -4.50 15.92 -5.59
CA ALA A 290 -4.10 16.51 -6.87
C ALA A 290 -2.61 16.92 -6.87
N GLN A 291 -2.09 17.49 -5.78
CA GLN A 291 -0.67 17.82 -5.64
C GLN A 291 0.20 16.55 -5.64
N ILE A 292 -0.23 15.49 -4.92
CA ILE A 292 0.46 14.21 -4.94
C ILE A 292 0.50 13.68 -6.37
N GLN A 293 -0.64 13.60 -7.05
CA GLN A 293 -0.74 13.09 -8.42
C GLN A 293 0.19 13.86 -9.39
N ALA A 294 0.19 15.19 -9.33
CA ALA A 294 1.09 16.01 -10.14
C ALA A 294 2.57 15.71 -9.86
N ARG A 295 2.95 15.56 -8.58
CA ARG A 295 4.30 15.21 -8.13
C ARG A 295 4.74 13.83 -8.67
N LEU A 296 3.85 12.82 -8.59
CA LEU A 296 4.13 11.47 -9.07
C LEU A 296 4.41 11.48 -10.58
N HIS A 297 3.59 12.16 -11.38
CA HIS A 297 3.80 12.29 -12.83
C HIS A 297 5.09 13.04 -13.17
N ALA A 298 5.36 14.16 -12.50
CA ALA A 298 6.59 14.93 -12.71
C ALA A 298 7.84 14.10 -12.41
N ASN A 299 7.83 13.37 -11.28
CA ASN A 299 8.96 12.53 -10.91
C ASN A 299 9.09 11.29 -11.79
N LEU A 300 7.98 10.66 -12.20
CA LEU A 300 8.04 9.54 -13.15
C LEU A 300 8.69 9.98 -14.48
N ALA A 301 8.25 11.11 -15.04
CA ALA A 301 8.83 11.66 -16.27
C ALA A 301 10.35 11.95 -16.09
N ARG A 302 10.72 12.51 -14.92
CA ARG A 302 12.11 12.81 -14.58
C ARG A 302 12.96 11.54 -14.48
N VAL A 303 12.48 10.50 -13.79
CA VAL A 303 13.16 9.19 -13.70
C VAL A 303 13.37 8.60 -15.09
N VAL A 304 12.32 8.49 -15.89
CA VAL A 304 12.39 7.92 -17.25
C VAL A 304 13.39 8.70 -18.12
N THR A 305 13.31 10.04 -18.11
CA THR A 305 14.21 10.87 -18.91
C THR A 305 15.67 10.75 -18.45
N ARG A 306 15.90 10.77 -17.13
CA ARG A 306 17.26 10.79 -16.58
C ARG A 306 17.99 9.45 -16.72
N LEU A 307 17.23 8.35 -16.64
CA LEU A 307 17.80 7.01 -16.74
C LEU A 307 17.91 6.50 -18.19
N ALA A 308 17.29 7.18 -19.15
CA ALA A 308 17.39 6.80 -20.57
C ALA A 308 18.83 6.78 -21.05
N GLY A 309 19.24 5.67 -21.69
CA GLY A 309 20.60 5.50 -22.22
C GLY A 309 21.67 5.21 -21.16
N THR A 310 21.26 4.89 -19.92
CA THR A 310 22.16 4.39 -18.87
C THR A 310 22.01 2.87 -18.72
N ALA A 311 22.85 2.26 -17.86
CA ALA A 311 22.71 0.85 -17.49
C ALA A 311 21.50 0.55 -16.56
N LEU A 312 20.71 1.56 -16.23
CA LEU A 312 19.55 1.47 -15.35
C LEU A 312 18.28 1.28 -16.18
N ASP A 313 17.43 0.36 -15.77
CA ASP A 313 16.20 0.04 -16.51
C ASP A 313 14.96 0.21 -15.62
N VAL A 314 14.02 1.00 -16.08
CA VAL A 314 12.82 1.38 -15.33
C VAL A 314 11.72 0.37 -15.57
N ARG A 315 11.13 -0.15 -14.50
CA ARG A 315 9.89 -0.93 -14.54
C ARG A 315 8.71 -0.01 -14.44
N MET A 316 8.04 0.26 -15.57
CA MET A 316 6.95 1.23 -15.65
C MET A 316 5.76 0.79 -14.79
N PRO A 317 5.34 1.61 -13.80
CA PRO A 317 4.20 1.31 -12.96
C PRO A 317 2.88 1.73 -13.62
N ASP A 318 1.80 0.97 -13.36
CA ASP A 318 0.44 1.40 -13.72
C ASP A 318 -0.08 2.49 -12.78
N GLY A 319 0.37 2.47 -11.51
CA GLY A 319 -0.03 3.45 -10.48
C GLY A 319 0.79 3.32 -9.21
N GLY A 320 0.40 4.08 -8.18
CA GLY A 320 1.06 4.06 -6.86
C GLY A 320 2.11 5.15 -6.68
N TRP A 321 2.89 5.04 -5.62
CA TRP A 321 3.87 6.05 -5.20
C TRP A 321 5.33 5.61 -5.36
N SER A 322 5.56 4.40 -5.81
CA SER A 322 6.90 3.80 -5.92
C SER A 322 7.24 3.51 -7.37
N ILE A 323 8.52 3.47 -7.66
CA ILE A 323 9.07 2.99 -8.92
C ILE A 323 10.22 2.03 -8.64
N VAL A 324 10.22 0.91 -9.35
CA VAL A 324 11.28 -0.09 -9.30
C VAL A 324 12.24 0.16 -10.45
N VAL A 325 13.49 0.29 -10.12
CA VAL A 325 14.59 0.47 -11.08
C VAL A 325 15.49 -0.74 -11.00
N ARG A 326 15.67 -1.42 -12.12
CA ARG A 326 16.68 -2.47 -12.26
C ARG A 326 18.05 -1.83 -12.39
N VAL A 327 19.01 -2.35 -11.61
CA VAL A 327 20.41 -1.88 -11.59
C VAL A 327 21.34 -3.05 -11.91
N PRO A 328 22.56 -2.81 -12.42
CA PRO A 328 23.57 -3.87 -12.54
C PRO A 328 23.83 -4.54 -11.18
N CYS A 329 24.10 -5.83 -11.21
CA CYS A 329 24.45 -6.59 -10.00
C CYS A 329 25.86 -6.19 -9.51
N LEU A 330 25.97 -5.73 -8.25
CA LEU A 330 27.18 -5.04 -7.76
C LEU A 330 27.86 -5.74 -6.57
N GLY A 331 27.62 -7.00 -6.36
CA GLY A 331 28.16 -7.72 -5.21
C GLY A 331 27.09 -7.95 -4.15
N GLU A 332 27.28 -7.43 -2.93
CA GLU A 332 26.33 -7.64 -1.84
C GLU A 332 25.06 -6.76 -1.99
N PRO A 333 23.92 -7.21 -1.49
CA PRO A 333 22.62 -6.51 -1.65
C PRO A 333 22.59 -5.06 -1.16
N ASP A 334 23.43 -4.71 -0.16
CA ASP A 334 23.48 -3.37 0.42
C ASP A 334 24.48 -2.44 -0.26
N ASP A 335 25.39 -2.96 -1.10
CA ASP A 335 26.54 -2.19 -1.62
C ASP A 335 26.11 -0.91 -2.34
N LEU A 336 25.09 -0.98 -3.20
CA LEU A 336 24.58 0.19 -3.90
C LEU A 336 23.95 1.21 -2.95
N ALA A 337 23.15 0.73 -2.00
CA ALA A 337 22.49 1.60 -1.03
C ALA A 337 23.51 2.28 -0.10
N LEU A 338 24.56 1.58 0.30
CA LEU A 338 25.66 2.14 1.11
C LEU A 338 26.49 3.14 0.30
N ALA A 339 26.83 2.84 -0.96
CA ALA A 339 27.54 3.77 -1.85
C ALA A 339 26.76 5.07 -2.08
N LEU A 340 25.43 5.00 -2.19
CA LEU A 340 24.56 6.18 -2.25
C LEU A 340 24.47 6.90 -0.91
N LEU A 341 24.41 6.17 0.20
CA LEU A 341 24.37 6.75 1.54
C LEU A 341 25.64 7.58 1.85
N ASP A 342 26.82 7.13 1.37
CA ASP A 342 28.09 7.89 1.46
C ASP A 342 28.02 9.23 0.70
N ARG A 343 27.14 9.31 -0.31
CA ARG A 343 26.80 10.54 -1.05
C ARG A 343 25.59 11.27 -0.50
N ASN A 344 25.12 10.89 0.68
CA ASN A 344 23.94 11.45 1.36
C ASN A 344 22.60 11.17 0.64
N VAL A 345 22.50 10.11 -0.15
CA VAL A 345 21.27 9.68 -0.80
C VAL A 345 20.80 8.38 -0.17
N ILE A 346 19.51 8.33 0.21
CA ILE A 346 18.87 7.14 0.76
C ILE A 346 17.96 6.54 -0.31
N VAL A 347 18.12 5.24 -0.58
CA VAL A 347 17.24 4.42 -1.41
C VAL A 347 16.86 3.15 -0.65
N HIS A 348 15.79 2.47 -1.07
CA HIS A 348 15.51 1.12 -0.60
C HIS A 348 16.10 0.10 -1.55
N PRO A 349 16.94 -0.85 -1.08
CA PRO A 349 17.29 -2.02 -1.84
C PRO A 349 16.07 -2.90 -2.08
N GLY A 350 16.06 -3.60 -3.21
CA GLY A 350 14.89 -4.38 -3.66
C GLY A 350 14.45 -5.46 -2.67
N TYR A 351 15.39 -6.08 -1.95
CA TYR A 351 15.07 -7.15 -1.00
C TYR A 351 14.15 -6.70 0.16
N PHE A 352 14.05 -5.39 0.46
CA PHE A 352 13.08 -4.88 1.43
C PHE A 352 11.62 -5.16 1.04
N TYR A 353 11.39 -5.46 -0.21
CA TYR A 353 10.08 -5.75 -0.78
C TYR A 353 9.98 -7.16 -1.36
N ASP A 354 10.90 -8.05 -0.98
CA ASP A 354 11.03 -9.40 -1.54
C ASP A 354 11.29 -9.41 -3.06
N LEU A 355 11.87 -8.32 -3.61
CA LEU A 355 12.43 -8.34 -4.95
C LEU A 355 13.66 -9.25 -4.97
N PRO A 356 13.96 -9.92 -6.10
CA PRO A 356 15.20 -10.71 -6.22
C PRO A 356 16.41 -9.92 -5.74
N HIS A 357 17.33 -10.55 -5.03
CA HIS A 357 18.50 -9.88 -4.45
C HIS A 357 19.34 -9.14 -5.49
N ASP A 358 19.29 -9.57 -6.73
CA ASP A 358 20.15 -9.11 -7.80
C ASP A 358 19.49 -7.93 -8.52
N GLY A 359 19.93 -6.72 -8.18
CA GLY A 359 19.82 -5.63 -9.10
C GLY A 359 18.48 -4.90 -9.13
N TYR A 360 17.90 -4.55 -7.97
CA TYR A 360 16.78 -3.63 -7.91
C TYR A 360 16.94 -2.59 -6.78
N VAL A 361 16.53 -1.37 -7.07
CA VAL A 361 16.27 -0.33 -6.07
C VAL A 361 14.84 0.19 -6.21
N VAL A 362 14.27 0.61 -5.10
CA VAL A 362 12.94 1.20 -5.05
C VAL A 362 13.04 2.66 -4.65
N LEU A 363 12.47 3.53 -5.47
CA LEU A 363 12.42 4.97 -5.24
C LEU A 363 10.98 5.42 -5.03
N SER A 364 10.79 6.41 -4.17
CA SER A 364 9.49 7.04 -3.96
C SER A 364 9.27 8.20 -4.92
N LEU A 365 8.26 8.10 -5.76
CA LEU A 365 7.83 9.20 -6.63
C LEU A 365 7.25 10.39 -5.86
N LEU A 366 6.99 10.25 -4.55
CA LEU A 366 6.51 11.33 -3.68
C LEU A 366 7.63 12.30 -3.26
N THR A 367 8.90 11.92 -3.38
CA THR A 367 10.08 12.74 -3.07
C THR A 367 9.97 14.14 -3.68
N PRO A 368 10.37 15.23 -2.98
CA PRO A 368 10.44 16.56 -3.58
C PRO A 368 11.22 16.54 -4.90
N GLU A 369 10.72 17.27 -5.90
CA GLU A 369 11.25 17.19 -7.28
C GLU A 369 12.74 17.51 -7.40
N ARG A 370 13.20 18.51 -6.62
CA ARG A 370 14.62 18.88 -6.57
C ARG A 370 15.47 17.73 -6.00
N ASP A 371 14.99 17.09 -4.94
CA ASP A 371 15.71 16.02 -4.25
C ASP A 371 15.75 14.77 -5.14
N MET A 372 14.65 14.49 -5.85
CA MET A 372 14.60 13.43 -6.85
C MET A 372 15.65 13.67 -7.96
N GLN A 373 15.72 14.89 -8.52
CA GLN A 373 16.68 15.22 -9.57
C GLN A 373 18.12 15.00 -9.11
N VAL A 374 18.50 15.57 -7.97
CA VAL A 374 19.86 15.46 -7.44
C VAL A 374 20.19 14.00 -7.08
N GLY A 375 19.25 13.29 -6.45
CA GLY A 375 19.45 11.87 -6.11
C GLY A 375 19.63 10.96 -7.32
N LEU A 376 18.90 11.22 -8.42
CA LEU A 376 19.10 10.51 -9.70
C LEU A 376 20.46 10.83 -10.34
N ASP A 377 20.93 12.09 -10.23
CA ASP A 377 22.26 12.48 -10.73
C ASP A 377 23.37 11.75 -9.95
N GLU A 378 23.23 11.65 -8.63
CA GLU A 378 24.17 10.88 -7.78
C GLU A 378 24.13 9.39 -8.13
N LEU A 379 22.94 8.80 -8.32
CA LEU A 379 22.79 7.40 -8.73
C LEU A 379 23.51 7.14 -10.08
N CYS A 380 23.25 7.97 -11.09
CA CYS A 380 23.84 7.81 -12.40
C CYS A 380 25.37 8.09 -12.43
N SER A 381 25.90 8.84 -11.47
CA SER A 381 27.33 9.16 -11.37
C SER A 381 28.15 8.09 -10.64
N LEU A 382 27.52 7.05 -10.10
CA LEU A 382 28.25 5.94 -9.50
C LEU A 382 29.13 5.25 -10.56
N PRO A 383 30.43 5.00 -10.27
CA PRO A 383 31.36 4.39 -11.24
C PRO A 383 30.80 3.12 -11.86
N VAL A 384 30.22 2.28 -11.04
CA VAL A 384 29.63 1.00 -11.43
C VAL A 384 28.47 1.13 -12.42
N ILE A 385 27.67 2.21 -12.35
CA ILE A 385 26.62 2.48 -13.33
C ILE A 385 27.21 2.97 -14.63
N GLN A 386 28.30 3.76 -14.60
CA GLN A 386 28.99 4.28 -15.80
C GLN A 386 29.75 3.21 -16.54
N GLU A 387 30.32 2.22 -15.85
CA GLU A 387 31.06 1.12 -16.46
C GLU A 387 30.19 0.14 -17.26
N HIS A 388 28.85 0.12 -16.97
CA HIS A 388 27.90 -0.76 -17.63
C HIS A 388 26.97 -0.02 -18.62
N ALA A 389 27.16 1.31 -18.81
CA ALA A 389 26.36 2.16 -19.69
C ALA A 389 26.68 2.03 -21.18
#